data_56f0e8f6ae30a09225080ea573ea3f1a
#
_entry.id   56f0e8f6ae30a09225080ea573ea3f1a
#
_cell.length_a   1.000
_cell.length_b   1.000
_cell.length_c   1.000
_cell.angle_alpha   90.00
_cell.angle_beta   90.00
_cell.angle_gamma   90.00
#
_symmetry.space_group_name_H-M   'P 1'
#
loop_
_entity.id
_entity.type
_entity.pdbx_description
1 polymer ?
#
loop_
_entity_poly.entity_id
_entity_poly.type
_entity_poly.pdbx_seq_one_letter_code
_entity_poly.pdbx_strand_id
1 'polypeptide(L)'
;MFLNYFTLYCNRWSQFAPTSKFDKIEEKQALEPHQKKAVNYLRNKFYIYISLSKNTTMNEAIRKLEPAAMWNNFADLNAVPRPSKKEERVIAFAKAFGEKLGLPTLVDEVGNVIIKKPATKGMEDRVTVVLQSHLDMVHQKNAATSFDFNTQGIEMFVEGDWVKANGTTLGADNGIGVASIMALLESTTIPHPALEALFTIDEETGMTGALALKGGLLNGSIMLNLDTEDDDELTIGCAGGIDVTATGSYASEAAKNKTAFKISVKGLTGGHSGMDIHRGRGNANKIMNRLLLNLSNDLQIEIASVDGGSLRNAIPRESVSIVTIADANAFKKQIQEFEKIVKAEHITTDPNLVVTIEDTEAPTQVFNKDFQYKLLRSIYACPYGIYRMSPDISGLVQTSNNVARVIVKDGTYQIQCLTRSSVDSEKIDLQHAITAAFELLGAQIKSNGSYPGWTPKPSAPIVKLMSDLYKERYNAEAKVSACHAGLECGILGTNYPDMEMISFGPNIKGAHSPDERVQISSVQKYWGFLLETLVRIPKK
;
A
#
# COMPACT_ATOMS: atom_id res chain seq x y z
N MET A 1 10.05 -23.12 -41.12
CA MET A 1 11.00 -22.35 -41.93
C MET A 1 11.22 -20.93 -41.39
N PHE A 2 10.23 -20.22 -40.89
CA PHE A 2 10.40 -18.87 -40.28
C PHE A 2 11.19 -18.83 -38.98
N LEU A 3 11.09 -19.83 -38.09
CA LEU A 3 11.81 -19.85 -36.80
C LEU A 3 13.35 -19.99 -36.97
N ASN A 4 13.83 -20.75 -37.93
CA ASN A 4 15.28 -20.93 -38.15
C ASN A 4 15.94 -19.71 -38.80
N TYR A 5 15.21 -18.92 -39.57
CA TYR A 5 15.70 -17.65 -40.09
C TYR A 5 15.84 -16.56 -38.99
N PHE A 6 14.95 -16.60 -38.02
CA PHE A 6 14.95 -15.61 -36.92
C PHE A 6 16.10 -15.82 -35.93
N THR A 7 16.44 -17.08 -35.63
CA THR A 7 17.60 -17.40 -34.74
C THR A 7 18.93 -17.00 -35.37
N LEU A 8 19.09 -17.15 -36.69
CA LEU A 8 20.26 -16.69 -37.43
C LEU A 8 20.34 -15.15 -37.55
N TYR A 9 19.18 -14.47 -37.61
CA TYR A 9 19.12 -13.00 -37.66
C TYR A 9 19.40 -12.39 -36.27
N CYS A 10 18.91 -12.96 -35.19
CA CYS A 10 19.16 -12.47 -33.82
C CYS A 10 20.66 -12.52 -33.44
N ASN A 11 21.37 -13.58 -33.81
CA ASN A 11 22.81 -13.70 -33.53
C ASN A 11 23.70 -12.72 -34.32
N ARG A 12 23.20 -12.15 -35.41
CA ARG A 12 23.95 -11.20 -36.23
C ARG A 12 23.61 -9.72 -35.94
N TRP A 13 22.51 -9.46 -35.19
CA TRP A 13 22.00 -8.10 -34.93
C TRP A 13 22.16 -7.63 -33.49
N SER A 14 22.65 -8.47 -32.60
CA SER A 14 22.86 -8.13 -31.18
C SER A 14 23.88 -6.98 -30.94
N GLN A 15 24.63 -6.59 -31.98
CA GLN A 15 25.61 -5.50 -31.86
C GLN A 15 25.14 -4.13 -32.39
N PHE A 16 24.05 -4.04 -33.15
CA PHE A 16 23.68 -2.79 -33.84
C PHE A 16 22.18 -2.62 -34.14
N ALA A 17 21.30 -2.46 -33.17
CA ALA A 17 19.97 -1.93 -33.50
C ALA A 17 19.32 -1.12 -32.36
N PRO A 18 19.03 0.20 -32.58
CA PRO A 18 18.17 0.96 -31.67
C PRO A 18 16.73 0.46 -31.72
N THR A 19 16.07 0.47 -30.56
CA THR A 19 14.66 0.07 -30.33
C THR A 19 13.65 0.78 -31.26
N SER A 20 14.02 1.92 -31.84
CA SER A 20 13.20 2.72 -32.76
C SER A 20 12.80 2.05 -34.09
N LYS A 21 13.29 0.84 -34.39
CA LYS A 21 12.88 0.12 -35.62
C LYS A 21 11.61 -0.70 -35.48
N PHE A 22 11.29 -1.17 -34.26
CA PHE A 22 10.02 -1.89 -34.03
C PHE A 22 8.82 -0.93 -34.00
N ASP A 23 9.02 0.26 -33.43
CA ASP A 23 7.99 1.30 -33.39
C ASP A 23 7.62 1.79 -34.82
N LYS A 24 8.57 1.76 -35.76
CA LYS A 24 8.33 2.10 -37.17
C LYS A 24 7.58 1.04 -37.99
N ILE A 25 7.47 -0.18 -37.49
CA ILE A 25 6.69 -1.26 -38.15
C ILE A 25 5.20 -1.11 -37.84
N GLU A 26 4.85 -0.69 -36.62
CA GLU A 26 3.44 -0.43 -36.23
C GLU A 26 2.87 0.83 -36.90
N GLU A 27 3.68 1.86 -37.15
CA GLU A 27 3.23 3.08 -37.82
C GLU A 27 3.01 2.93 -39.35
N LYS A 28 3.58 1.91 -39.99
CA LYS A 28 3.57 1.78 -41.44
C LYS A 28 2.60 0.74 -42.00
N GLN A 29 2.01 -0.14 -41.18
CA GLN A 29 1.06 -1.17 -41.64
C GLN A 29 -0.11 -1.32 -40.66
N ALA A 30 -1.35 -1.26 -41.20
CA ALA A 30 -2.54 -1.63 -40.43
C ALA A 30 -2.52 -3.15 -40.19
N LEU A 31 -1.96 -3.56 -39.03
CA LEU A 31 -1.87 -4.97 -38.66
C LEU A 31 -3.21 -5.47 -38.10
N GLU A 32 -3.61 -6.67 -38.53
CA GLU A 32 -4.75 -7.38 -37.99
C GLU A 32 -4.53 -7.75 -36.49
N PRO A 33 -5.60 -7.88 -35.67
CA PRO A 33 -5.49 -8.12 -34.22
C PRO A 33 -4.61 -9.31 -33.83
N HIS A 34 -4.60 -10.40 -34.62
CA HIS A 34 -3.73 -11.56 -34.39
C HIS A 34 -2.24 -11.27 -34.69
N GLN A 35 -1.99 -10.41 -35.69
CA GLN A 35 -0.64 -9.98 -36.05
C GLN A 35 -0.06 -9.04 -34.99
N LYS A 36 -0.87 -8.13 -34.42
CA LYS A 36 -0.49 -7.27 -33.27
C LYS A 36 -0.13 -8.11 -32.04
N LYS A 37 -0.92 -9.16 -31.74
CA LYS A 37 -0.58 -10.09 -30.64
C LYS A 37 0.76 -10.80 -30.87
N ALA A 38 1.05 -11.25 -32.09
CA ALA A 38 2.30 -11.92 -32.43
C ALA A 38 3.51 -10.97 -32.38
N VAL A 39 3.35 -9.74 -32.86
CA VAL A 39 4.41 -8.70 -32.79
C VAL A 39 4.69 -8.33 -31.34
N ASN A 40 3.67 -8.12 -30.51
CA ASN A 40 3.84 -7.84 -29.10
C ASN A 40 4.50 -9.02 -28.33
N TYR A 41 4.14 -10.24 -28.64
CA TYR A 41 4.78 -11.43 -28.07
C TYR A 41 6.27 -11.52 -28.42
N LEU A 42 6.63 -11.28 -29.69
CA LEU A 42 8.03 -11.29 -30.14
C LEU A 42 8.82 -10.09 -29.58
N ARG A 43 8.18 -8.93 -29.49
CA ARG A 43 8.74 -7.72 -28.87
C ARG A 43 9.06 -7.98 -27.39
N ASN A 44 8.14 -8.57 -26.64
CA ASN A 44 8.35 -8.89 -25.23
C ASN A 44 9.46 -9.94 -25.05
N LYS A 45 9.51 -11.01 -25.86
CA LYS A 45 10.62 -11.98 -25.84
C LYS A 45 11.97 -11.35 -26.17
N PHE A 46 12.00 -10.43 -27.11
CA PHE A 46 13.24 -9.73 -27.49
C PHE A 46 13.71 -8.76 -26.40
N TYR A 47 12.79 -8.04 -25.75
CA TYR A 47 13.11 -7.20 -24.60
C TYR A 47 13.62 -8.01 -23.41
N ILE A 48 12.98 -9.13 -23.09
CA ILE A 48 13.44 -10.05 -22.06
C ILE A 48 14.85 -10.56 -22.38
N TYR A 49 15.13 -10.97 -23.62
CA TYR A 49 16.44 -11.46 -24.03
C TYR A 49 17.52 -10.37 -23.96
N ILE A 50 17.26 -9.16 -24.42
CA ILE A 50 18.21 -8.04 -24.34
C ILE A 50 18.42 -7.59 -22.88
N SER A 51 17.37 -7.55 -22.08
CA SER A 51 17.46 -7.23 -20.67
C SER A 51 18.34 -8.25 -19.94
N LEU A 52 18.10 -9.52 -20.13
CA LEU A 52 18.90 -10.60 -19.53
C LEU A 52 20.36 -10.59 -20.03
N SER A 53 20.62 -10.32 -21.30
CA SER A 53 21.98 -10.33 -21.86
C SER A 53 22.83 -9.10 -21.50
N LYS A 54 22.22 -7.94 -21.27
CA LYS A 54 22.91 -6.73 -20.80
C LYS A 54 23.14 -6.72 -19.29
N ASN A 55 22.32 -7.45 -18.53
CA ASN A 55 22.32 -7.41 -17.08
C ASN A 55 23.17 -8.53 -16.43
N THR A 56 23.79 -9.43 -17.18
CA THR A 56 24.72 -10.42 -16.61
C THR A 56 25.97 -9.80 -15.97
N THR A 57 26.31 -8.56 -16.31
CA THR A 57 27.37 -7.79 -15.64
C THR A 57 26.82 -6.78 -14.62
N MET A 58 25.55 -6.43 -14.70
CA MET A 58 24.86 -5.60 -13.71
C MET A 58 24.50 -6.46 -12.50
N ASN A 59 24.62 -5.91 -11.30
CA ASN A 59 24.27 -6.59 -10.06
C ASN A 59 25.13 -7.83 -9.73
N GLU A 60 26.36 -7.97 -10.26
CA GLU A 60 27.24 -9.12 -9.95
C GLU A 60 27.50 -9.31 -8.45
N ALA A 61 27.61 -8.24 -7.69
CA ALA A 61 27.79 -8.33 -6.24
C ALA A 61 26.61 -8.99 -5.54
N ILE A 62 25.38 -8.70 -6.02
CA ILE A 62 24.13 -9.26 -5.50
C ILE A 62 24.06 -10.76 -5.80
N ARG A 63 24.47 -11.17 -7.00
CA ARG A 63 24.46 -12.59 -7.41
C ARG A 63 25.42 -13.50 -6.63
N LYS A 64 26.39 -12.90 -5.91
CA LYS A 64 27.34 -13.61 -5.05
C LYS A 64 26.88 -13.79 -3.61
N LEU A 65 25.73 -13.20 -3.27
CA LEU A 65 25.13 -13.32 -1.93
C LEU A 65 24.48 -14.71 -1.74
N GLU A 66 24.40 -15.14 -0.48
CA GLU A 66 23.70 -16.38 -0.11
C GLU A 66 22.35 -16.06 0.55
N PRO A 67 21.29 -16.82 0.21
CA PRO A 67 21.25 -17.99 -0.69
C PRO A 67 21.31 -17.60 -2.17
N ALA A 68 22.27 -18.15 -2.91
CA ALA A 68 22.57 -17.74 -4.28
C ALA A 68 21.38 -17.84 -5.25
N ALA A 69 20.59 -18.92 -5.18
CA ALA A 69 19.43 -19.11 -6.04
C ALA A 69 18.43 -17.95 -5.90
N MET A 70 18.11 -17.54 -4.68
CA MET A 70 17.18 -16.45 -4.42
C MET A 70 17.74 -15.10 -4.91
N TRP A 71 19.00 -14.77 -4.59
CA TRP A 71 19.59 -13.51 -5.02
C TRP A 71 19.78 -13.40 -6.54
N ASN A 72 20.02 -14.53 -7.21
CA ASN A 72 20.05 -14.57 -8.67
C ASN A 72 18.66 -14.29 -9.25
N ASN A 73 17.62 -14.92 -8.71
CA ASN A 73 16.24 -14.66 -9.14
C ASN A 73 15.81 -13.21 -8.85
N PHE A 74 16.23 -12.63 -7.71
CA PHE A 74 15.98 -11.22 -7.41
C PHE A 74 16.67 -10.29 -8.41
N ALA A 75 17.93 -10.60 -8.78
CA ALA A 75 18.64 -9.81 -9.78
C ALA A 75 18.01 -9.94 -11.18
N ASP A 76 17.50 -11.12 -11.54
CA ASP A 76 16.81 -11.34 -12.82
C ASP A 76 15.44 -10.64 -12.85
N LEU A 77 14.69 -10.69 -11.75
CA LEU A 77 13.41 -9.98 -11.60
C LEU A 77 13.60 -8.46 -11.71
N ASN A 78 14.59 -7.91 -11.00
CA ASN A 78 14.87 -6.48 -11.00
C ASN A 78 15.50 -5.96 -12.31
N ALA A 79 15.94 -6.87 -13.19
CA ALA A 79 16.28 -6.53 -14.56
C ALA A 79 15.05 -6.23 -15.43
N VAL A 80 13.86 -6.67 -15.00
CA VAL A 80 12.59 -6.47 -15.71
C VAL A 80 11.87 -5.26 -15.13
N PRO A 81 11.60 -4.20 -15.92
CA PRO A 81 10.75 -3.09 -15.50
C PRO A 81 9.36 -3.58 -15.09
N ARG A 82 8.96 -3.24 -13.85
CA ARG A 82 7.71 -3.73 -13.23
C ARG A 82 6.98 -2.69 -12.38
N PRO A 83 6.91 -1.40 -12.80
CA PRO A 83 6.17 -0.41 -12.02
C PRO A 83 4.67 -0.75 -12.02
N SER A 84 4.00 -0.52 -10.89
CA SER A 84 2.56 -0.73 -10.74
C SER A 84 1.77 -0.11 -11.90
N LYS A 85 0.72 -0.78 -12.36
CA LYS A 85 -0.09 -0.49 -13.57
C LYS A 85 0.61 -0.71 -14.92
N LYS A 86 1.82 -1.30 -14.94
CA LYS A 86 2.57 -1.60 -16.19
C LYS A 86 3.33 -2.93 -16.06
N GLU A 87 2.63 -3.95 -15.60
CA GLU A 87 3.20 -5.25 -15.23
C GLU A 87 3.33 -6.24 -16.40
N GLU A 88 2.94 -5.88 -17.63
CA GLU A 88 2.91 -6.82 -18.76
C GLU A 88 4.24 -7.55 -18.98
N ARG A 89 5.37 -6.89 -18.69
CA ARG A 89 6.70 -7.48 -18.86
C ARG A 89 7.01 -8.49 -17.77
N VAL A 90 6.72 -8.15 -16.52
CA VAL A 90 6.99 -9.04 -15.39
C VAL A 90 6.01 -10.21 -15.37
N ILE A 91 4.77 -10.03 -15.81
CA ILE A 91 3.81 -11.12 -16.06
C ILE A 91 4.37 -12.11 -17.10
N ALA A 92 4.85 -11.58 -18.24
CA ALA A 92 5.48 -12.39 -19.28
C ALA A 92 6.76 -13.09 -18.78
N PHE A 93 7.55 -12.44 -17.94
CA PHE A 93 8.73 -13.01 -17.31
C PHE A 93 8.38 -14.17 -16.37
N ALA A 94 7.44 -13.98 -15.43
CA ALA A 94 7.01 -15.01 -14.50
C ALA A 94 6.36 -16.21 -15.23
N LYS A 95 5.53 -15.95 -16.25
CA LYS A 95 4.97 -16.98 -17.11
C LYS A 95 6.06 -17.80 -17.79
N ALA A 96 7.01 -17.13 -18.47
CA ALA A 96 8.10 -17.80 -19.17
C ALA A 96 9.00 -18.60 -18.22
N PHE A 97 9.16 -18.15 -16.99
CA PHE A 97 9.90 -18.87 -15.96
C PHE A 97 9.24 -20.21 -15.63
N GLY A 98 7.94 -20.24 -15.34
CA GLY A 98 7.21 -21.48 -15.07
C GLY A 98 7.19 -22.44 -16.27
N GLU A 99 6.95 -21.91 -17.48
CA GLU A 99 6.98 -22.69 -18.73
C GLU A 99 8.37 -23.31 -18.99
N LYS A 100 9.45 -22.57 -18.74
CA LYS A 100 10.85 -23.06 -18.88
C LYS A 100 11.13 -24.23 -17.94
N LEU A 101 10.54 -24.22 -16.75
CA LEU A 101 10.67 -25.32 -15.78
C LEU A 101 9.77 -26.53 -16.12
N GLY A 102 8.92 -26.41 -17.12
CA GLY A 102 7.92 -27.45 -17.48
C GLY A 102 6.80 -27.58 -16.44
N LEU A 103 6.57 -26.56 -15.62
CA LEU A 103 5.53 -26.55 -14.61
C LEU A 103 4.21 -26.02 -15.15
N PRO A 104 3.04 -26.56 -14.72
CA PRO A 104 1.74 -26.03 -15.07
C PRO A 104 1.67 -24.54 -14.68
N THR A 105 1.48 -23.66 -15.67
CA THR A 105 1.51 -22.21 -15.52
C THR A 105 0.26 -21.61 -16.12
N LEU A 106 -0.49 -20.85 -15.33
CA LEU A 106 -1.71 -20.15 -15.70
C LEU A 106 -1.49 -18.65 -15.54
N VAL A 107 -1.95 -17.86 -16.49
CA VAL A 107 -2.16 -16.41 -16.30
C VAL A 107 -3.65 -16.18 -16.35
N ASP A 108 -4.22 -15.58 -15.33
CA ASP A 108 -5.66 -15.30 -15.28
C ASP A 108 -6.04 -14.09 -16.16
N GLU A 109 -7.32 -13.72 -16.13
CA GLU A 109 -7.87 -12.68 -17.01
C GLU A 109 -7.29 -11.29 -16.74
N VAL A 110 -6.80 -11.03 -15.51
CA VAL A 110 -6.25 -9.72 -15.11
C VAL A 110 -4.74 -9.67 -15.11
N GLY A 111 -4.06 -10.83 -15.13
CA GLY A 111 -2.61 -10.90 -15.20
C GLY A 111 -1.92 -11.57 -14.01
N ASN A 112 -2.67 -12.07 -13.01
CA ASN A 112 -2.07 -12.89 -11.96
C ASN A 112 -1.45 -14.15 -12.57
N VAL A 113 -0.28 -14.55 -12.07
CA VAL A 113 0.41 -15.76 -12.56
C VAL A 113 0.38 -16.83 -11.48
N ILE A 114 -0.13 -18.02 -11.84
CA ILE A 114 -0.18 -19.18 -10.96
C ILE A 114 0.70 -20.28 -11.53
N ILE A 115 1.68 -20.75 -10.76
CA ILE A 115 2.58 -21.85 -11.14
C ILE A 115 2.44 -22.97 -10.10
N LYS A 116 2.15 -24.19 -10.57
CA LYS A 116 1.96 -25.35 -9.68
C LYS A 116 3.15 -26.30 -9.77
N LYS A 117 3.65 -26.69 -8.59
CA LYS A 117 4.76 -27.65 -8.48
C LYS A 117 4.34 -28.86 -7.64
N PRO A 118 4.52 -30.12 -8.12
CA PRO A 118 4.22 -31.29 -7.33
C PRO A 118 5.13 -31.39 -6.09
N ALA A 119 4.65 -32.08 -5.06
CA ALA A 119 5.44 -32.36 -3.86
C ALA A 119 6.73 -33.11 -4.20
N THR A 120 7.78 -32.88 -3.41
CA THR A 120 8.98 -33.69 -3.47
C THR A 120 8.73 -35.06 -2.83
N LYS A 121 9.58 -36.04 -3.20
CA LYS A 121 9.50 -37.42 -2.69
C LYS A 121 9.47 -37.45 -1.15
N GLY A 122 8.44 -38.07 -0.60
CA GLY A 122 8.23 -38.19 0.84
C GLY A 122 7.44 -37.03 1.47
N MET A 123 6.95 -36.09 0.66
CA MET A 123 6.12 -34.95 1.10
C MET A 123 4.71 -34.95 0.44
N GLU A 124 4.35 -36.01 -0.27
CA GLU A 124 3.11 -36.09 -1.06
C GLU A 124 1.85 -36.17 -0.18
N ASP A 125 1.99 -36.64 1.05
CA ASP A 125 0.92 -36.75 2.03
C ASP A 125 0.66 -35.46 2.83
N ARG A 126 1.41 -34.39 2.56
CA ARG A 126 1.25 -33.09 3.19
C ARG A 126 0.19 -32.24 2.48
N VAL A 127 -0.44 -31.32 3.22
CA VAL A 127 -1.36 -30.35 2.62
C VAL A 127 -0.65 -29.47 1.61
N THR A 128 -1.35 -29.07 0.55
CA THR A 128 -0.80 -28.16 -0.46
C THR A 128 -0.64 -26.76 0.12
N VAL A 129 0.47 -26.09 -0.17
CA VAL A 129 0.78 -24.74 0.29
C VAL A 129 0.72 -23.77 -0.87
N VAL A 130 0.02 -22.66 -0.69
CA VAL A 130 0.09 -21.48 -1.55
C VAL A 130 1.22 -20.58 -1.05
N LEU A 131 2.14 -20.22 -1.93
CA LEU A 131 3.16 -19.18 -1.70
C LEU A 131 2.73 -17.94 -2.48
N GLN A 132 2.53 -16.83 -1.81
CA GLN A 132 1.98 -15.64 -2.45
C GLN A 132 2.91 -14.43 -2.29
N SER A 133 3.06 -13.67 -3.39
CA SER A 133 3.80 -12.40 -3.48
C SER A 133 3.28 -11.59 -4.65
N HIS A 134 3.47 -10.25 -4.63
CA HIS A 134 3.09 -9.41 -5.76
C HIS A 134 4.28 -9.11 -6.70
N LEU A 135 3.96 -8.93 -7.99
CA LEU A 135 4.96 -8.72 -9.05
C LEU A 135 5.35 -7.26 -9.24
N ASP A 136 4.45 -6.34 -8.97
CA ASP A 136 4.68 -4.91 -9.14
C ASP A 136 5.60 -4.32 -8.06
N MET A 137 5.94 -3.06 -8.18
CA MET A 137 6.69 -2.30 -7.20
C MET A 137 6.35 -0.81 -7.28
N VAL A 138 6.45 -0.12 -6.15
CA VAL A 138 6.43 1.35 -6.12
C VAL A 138 7.62 1.92 -6.91
N HIS A 139 7.38 2.93 -7.72
CA HIS A 139 8.36 3.52 -8.62
C HIS A 139 8.69 4.97 -8.24
N GLN A 140 9.56 5.13 -7.24
CA GLN A 140 10.05 6.43 -6.76
C GLN A 140 11.55 6.59 -7.03
N LYS A 141 11.98 7.83 -7.29
CA LYS A 141 13.40 8.17 -7.47
C LYS A 141 13.71 9.53 -6.90
N ASN A 142 14.98 9.76 -6.54
CA ASN A 142 15.45 11.08 -6.16
C ASN A 142 15.36 12.06 -7.33
N ALA A 143 15.09 13.34 -7.06
CA ALA A 143 14.91 14.37 -8.09
C ALA A 143 16.12 14.50 -9.03
N ALA A 144 17.35 14.26 -8.53
CA ALA A 144 18.57 14.28 -9.30
C ALA A 144 18.84 13.00 -10.11
N THR A 145 18.09 11.91 -9.88
CA THR A 145 18.31 10.61 -10.54
C THR A 145 17.66 10.60 -11.91
N SER A 146 18.46 10.37 -12.95
CA SER A 146 17.95 10.13 -14.30
C SER A 146 17.67 8.64 -14.48
N PHE A 147 16.41 8.25 -14.38
CA PHE A 147 15.96 6.85 -14.47
C PHE A 147 14.55 6.78 -15.05
N ASP A 148 14.30 5.79 -15.90
CA ASP A 148 12.97 5.49 -16.47
C ASP A 148 12.52 4.08 -16.06
N PHE A 149 11.60 4.00 -15.11
CA PHE A 149 11.02 2.75 -14.63
C PHE A 149 10.28 1.92 -15.70
N ASN A 150 9.96 2.51 -16.84
CA ASN A 150 9.30 1.78 -17.92
C ASN A 150 10.27 1.00 -18.80
N THR A 151 11.56 1.32 -18.76
CA THR A 151 12.54 0.78 -19.72
C THR A 151 13.82 0.25 -19.09
N GLN A 152 14.14 0.65 -17.87
CA GLN A 152 15.38 0.31 -17.18
C GLN A 152 15.16 -0.65 -16.04
N GLY A 153 16.05 -1.63 -15.86
CA GLY A 153 16.14 -2.47 -14.68
C GLY A 153 16.81 -1.74 -13.52
N ILE A 154 16.53 -2.17 -12.31
CA ILE A 154 17.06 -1.56 -11.07
C ILE A 154 18.55 -1.88 -10.93
N GLU A 155 19.35 -0.84 -10.75
CA GLU A 155 20.78 -0.95 -10.46
C GLU A 155 20.98 -1.06 -8.95
N MET A 156 21.46 -2.23 -8.51
CA MET A 156 21.61 -2.58 -7.10
C MET A 156 23.07 -2.61 -6.66
N PHE A 157 23.32 -2.31 -5.40
CA PHE A 157 24.64 -2.42 -4.78
C PHE A 157 24.55 -2.89 -3.33
N VAL A 158 25.67 -3.40 -2.81
CA VAL A 158 25.79 -3.84 -1.41
C VAL A 158 26.47 -2.75 -0.60
N GLU A 159 25.88 -2.38 0.53
CA GLU A 159 26.47 -1.48 1.51
C GLU A 159 26.36 -2.08 2.92
N GLY A 160 27.47 -2.61 3.42
CA GLY A 160 27.48 -3.36 4.68
C GLY A 160 26.58 -4.59 4.60
N ASP A 161 25.64 -4.73 5.51
CA ASP A 161 24.64 -5.82 5.55
C ASP A 161 23.37 -5.50 4.76
N TRP A 162 23.40 -4.53 3.83
CA TRP A 162 22.23 -4.08 3.10
C TRP A 162 22.42 -4.11 1.59
N VAL A 163 21.37 -4.53 0.88
CA VAL A 163 21.22 -4.30 -0.56
C VAL A 163 20.36 -3.06 -0.76
N LYS A 164 20.80 -2.16 -1.64
CA LYS A 164 20.18 -0.88 -1.98
C LYS A 164 20.10 -0.67 -3.48
N ALA A 165 19.29 0.30 -3.92
CA ALA A 165 19.24 0.76 -5.30
C ALA A 165 19.90 2.14 -5.46
N ASN A 166 20.39 2.43 -6.68
CA ASN A 166 21.10 3.68 -6.98
C ASN A 166 20.11 4.83 -7.25
N GLY A 167 19.60 5.43 -6.16
CA GLY A 167 18.74 6.61 -6.22
C GLY A 167 17.29 6.35 -6.67
N THR A 168 16.88 5.08 -6.68
CA THR A 168 15.50 4.62 -6.95
C THR A 168 15.00 3.74 -5.82
N THR A 169 13.69 3.44 -5.79
CA THR A 169 13.17 2.29 -5.04
C THR A 169 13.89 1.02 -5.46
N LEU A 170 14.10 0.09 -4.53
CA LEU A 170 14.79 -1.17 -4.76
C LEU A 170 13.85 -2.25 -5.34
N GLY A 171 12.59 -2.23 -4.91
CA GLY A 171 11.61 -3.28 -5.19
C GLY A 171 11.91 -4.57 -4.44
N ALA A 172 12.47 -4.48 -3.24
CA ALA A 172 12.57 -5.61 -2.32
C ALA A 172 11.20 -6.02 -1.81
N ASP A 173 10.34 -5.05 -1.60
CA ASP A 173 8.91 -5.13 -1.49
C ASP A 173 8.30 -5.25 -2.91
N ASN A 174 7.72 -6.37 -3.31
CA ASN A 174 7.78 -7.71 -2.73
C ASN A 174 8.69 -8.63 -3.55
N GLY A 175 9.74 -8.07 -4.21
CA GLY A 175 10.64 -8.81 -5.09
C GLY A 175 11.43 -9.92 -4.38
N ILE A 176 11.70 -9.79 -3.07
CA ILE A 176 12.38 -10.85 -2.30
C ILE A 176 11.44 -12.05 -2.12
N GLY A 177 10.16 -11.82 -1.85
CA GLY A 177 9.15 -12.86 -1.81
C GLY A 177 9.02 -13.60 -3.15
N VAL A 178 8.89 -12.84 -4.26
CA VAL A 178 8.87 -13.40 -5.62
C VAL A 178 10.12 -14.25 -5.90
N ALA A 179 11.31 -13.72 -5.60
CA ALA A 179 12.58 -14.42 -5.84
C ALA A 179 12.71 -15.70 -5.00
N SER A 180 12.20 -15.69 -3.76
CA SER A 180 12.16 -16.86 -2.88
C SER A 180 11.26 -17.95 -3.45
N ILE A 181 10.08 -17.59 -3.95
CA ILE A 181 9.17 -18.52 -4.62
C ILE A 181 9.82 -19.10 -5.88
N MET A 182 10.46 -18.25 -6.70
CA MET A 182 11.17 -18.70 -7.90
C MET A 182 12.28 -19.70 -7.56
N ALA A 183 13.08 -19.44 -6.51
CA ALA A 183 14.13 -20.35 -6.06
C ALA A 183 13.58 -21.70 -5.58
N LEU A 184 12.41 -21.73 -4.93
CA LEU A 184 11.72 -22.97 -4.57
C LEU A 184 11.19 -23.72 -5.80
N LEU A 185 10.63 -23.00 -6.77
CA LEU A 185 10.09 -23.58 -8.00
C LEU A 185 11.19 -24.25 -8.86
N GLU A 186 12.38 -23.66 -8.97
CA GLU A 186 13.49 -24.22 -9.75
C GLU A 186 14.27 -25.31 -9.01
N SER A 187 14.22 -25.33 -7.67
CA SER A 187 14.98 -26.30 -6.88
C SER A 187 14.52 -27.74 -7.13
N THR A 188 15.47 -28.65 -7.24
CA THR A 188 15.23 -30.11 -7.31
C THR A 188 15.63 -30.84 -6.03
N THR A 189 16.15 -30.13 -5.03
CA THR A 189 16.74 -30.73 -3.82
C THR A 189 16.06 -30.28 -2.52
N ILE A 190 15.38 -29.14 -2.52
CA ILE A 190 14.68 -28.61 -1.33
C ILE A 190 13.40 -29.43 -1.10
N PRO A 191 13.22 -30.08 0.07
CA PRO A 191 11.99 -30.79 0.39
C PRO A 191 10.82 -29.82 0.56
N HIS A 192 9.68 -30.11 -0.07
CA HIS A 192 8.46 -29.28 0.05
C HIS A 192 7.20 -30.10 -0.28
N PRO A 193 6.03 -29.74 0.30
CA PRO A 193 4.72 -30.27 -0.12
C PRO A 193 4.42 -29.82 -1.56
N ALA A 194 3.25 -30.19 -2.09
CA ALA A 194 2.77 -29.57 -3.32
C ALA A 194 2.68 -28.05 -3.13
N LEU A 195 3.22 -27.28 -4.08
CA LEU A 195 3.25 -25.82 -4.04
C LEU A 195 2.37 -25.22 -5.14
N GLU A 196 1.67 -24.16 -4.81
CA GLU A 196 1.00 -23.27 -5.74
C GLU A 196 1.56 -21.87 -5.53
N ALA A 197 2.42 -21.41 -6.45
CA ALA A 197 2.91 -20.04 -6.45
C ALA A 197 1.83 -19.13 -7.04
N LEU A 198 1.38 -18.16 -6.27
CA LEU A 198 0.47 -17.10 -6.68
C LEU A 198 1.24 -15.79 -6.74
N PHE A 199 1.43 -15.26 -7.94
CA PHE A 199 1.99 -13.94 -8.17
C PHE A 199 0.88 -12.99 -8.59
N THR A 200 0.57 -12.03 -7.74
CA THR A 200 -0.46 -11.00 -7.98
C THR A 200 0.13 -9.78 -8.66
N ILE A 201 -0.74 -8.91 -9.16
CA ILE A 201 -0.39 -7.63 -9.79
C ILE A 201 -1.06 -6.46 -9.08
N ASP A 202 -0.45 -5.26 -9.22
CA ASP A 202 -1.04 -4.00 -8.79
C ASP A 202 -1.40 -3.98 -7.29
N GLU A 203 -0.58 -4.59 -6.44
CA GLU A 203 -0.77 -4.54 -4.99
C GLU A 203 -0.67 -3.10 -4.50
N GLU A 204 0.37 -2.40 -4.89
CA GLU A 204 0.84 -1.12 -4.40
C GLU A 204 -0.11 0.07 -4.68
N THR A 205 -1.02 -0.05 -5.63
CA THR A 205 -1.90 1.06 -6.02
C THR A 205 -3.38 0.72 -6.02
N GLY A 206 -3.76 -0.57 -5.96
CA GLY A 206 -5.16 -0.91 -6.04
C GLY A 206 -5.54 -2.34 -5.72
N MET A 207 -4.57 -3.22 -5.48
CA MET A 207 -4.78 -4.66 -5.22
C MET A 207 -5.70 -5.32 -6.27
N THR A 208 -5.63 -4.83 -7.52
CA THR A 208 -6.59 -5.26 -8.57
C THR A 208 -6.41 -6.72 -8.95
N GLY A 209 -5.19 -7.26 -8.81
CA GLY A 209 -4.90 -8.68 -8.98
C GLY A 209 -5.67 -9.55 -7.98
N ALA A 210 -5.51 -9.25 -6.70
CA ALA A 210 -6.19 -9.99 -5.63
C ALA A 210 -7.71 -9.83 -5.69
N LEU A 211 -8.22 -8.61 -5.95
CA LEU A 211 -9.66 -8.33 -6.07
C LEU A 211 -10.34 -9.11 -7.21
N ALA A 212 -9.63 -9.36 -8.29
CA ALA A 212 -10.17 -10.05 -9.46
C ALA A 212 -9.90 -11.56 -9.47
N LEU A 213 -9.04 -12.07 -8.59
CA LEU A 213 -8.73 -13.49 -8.50
C LEU A 213 -10.01 -14.30 -8.20
N LYS A 214 -10.34 -15.21 -9.08
CA LYS A 214 -11.53 -16.07 -8.92
C LYS A 214 -11.25 -17.23 -7.96
N GLY A 215 -12.25 -17.61 -7.18
CA GLY A 215 -12.22 -18.83 -6.38
C GLY A 215 -12.06 -20.09 -7.24
N GLY A 216 -11.49 -21.17 -6.65
CA GLY A 216 -11.31 -22.46 -7.30
C GLY A 216 -10.06 -22.60 -8.18
N LEU A 217 -9.21 -21.58 -8.31
CA LEU A 217 -7.93 -21.67 -9.02
C LEU A 217 -6.83 -22.29 -8.15
N LEU A 218 -6.90 -22.11 -6.83
CA LEU A 218 -5.98 -22.65 -5.84
C LEU A 218 -6.64 -23.80 -5.07
N ASN A 219 -5.85 -24.82 -4.73
CA ASN A 219 -6.26 -25.99 -3.96
C ASN A 219 -5.59 -26.05 -2.58
N GLY A 220 -4.62 -25.17 -2.33
CA GLY A 220 -3.91 -25.11 -1.06
C GLY A 220 -4.82 -24.70 0.08
N SER A 221 -4.65 -25.32 1.25
CA SER A 221 -5.38 -24.98 2.49
C SER A 221 -4.57 -24.08 3.43
N ILE A 222 -3.28 -23.85 3.12
CA ILE A 222 -2.39 -22.93 3.84
C ILE A 222 -1.78 -21.97 2.83
N MET A 223 -1.84 -20.67 3.12
CA MET A 223 -1.14 -19.63 2.36
C MET A 223 -0.05 -19.00 3.22
N LEU A 224 1.15 -19.03 2.67
CA LEU A 224 2.30 -18.27 3.16
C LEU A 224 2.45 -17.04 2.27
N ASN A 225 2.00 -15.90 2.74
CA ASN A 225 2.25 -14.60 2.10
C ASN A 225 3.64 -14.13 2.53
N LEU A 226 4.45 -13.67 1.58
CA LEU A 226 5.86 -13.34 1.82
C LEU A 226 6.10 -11.83 1.74
N ASP A 227 5.23 -11.05 2.40
CA ASP A 227 5.11 -9.60 2.21
C ASP A 227 5.27 -8.77 3.50
N THR A 228 5.67 -9.39 4.59
CA THR A 228 6.01 -8.69 5.84
C THR A 228 7.45 -8.20 5.78
N GLU A 229 7.70 -7.01 6.32
CA GLU A 229 8.98 -6.28 6.23
C GLU A 229 9.86 -6.34 7.50
N ASP A 230 9.48 -7.14 8.50
CA ASP A 230 10.23 -7.38 9.73
C ASP A 230 10.39 -8.88 10.00
N ASP A 231 11.63 -9.34 10.20
CA ASP A 231 11.97 -10.76 10.26
C ASP A 231 11.69 -11.44 11.62
N ASP A 232 11.17 -10.70 12.57
CA ASP A 232 10.68 -11.20 13.86
C ASP A 232 9.15 -11.16 13.97
N GLU A 233 8.46 -10.74 12.90
CA GLU A 233 7.03 -10.59 12.87
C GLU A 233 6.33 -11.72 12.08
N LEU A 234 5.23 -12.21 12.64
CA LEU A 234 4.26 -13.10 12.00
C LEU A 234 2.94 -12.34 11.93
N THR A 235 2.62 -11.80 10.75
CA THR A 235 1.38 -11.05 10.54
C THR A 235 0.24 -12.01 10.24
N ILE A 236 -0.84 -11.92 11.04
CA ILE A 236 -2.01 -12.82 10.99
C ILE A 236 -3.32 -12.07 10.74
N GLY A 237 -3.25 -10.81 10.37
CA GLY A 237 -4.42 -9.98 10.11
C GLY A 237 -4.06 -8.63 9.53
N CYS A 238 -5.01 -8.00 8.87
CA CYS A 238 -4.87 -6.65 8.34
C CYS A 238 -6.20 -5.90 8.33
N ALA A 239 -6.14 -4.56 8.27
CA ALA A 239 -7.36 -3.77 8.14
C ALA A 239 -7.83 -3.70 6.69
N GLY A 240 -9.11 -3.92 6.47
CA GLY A 240 -9.82 -3.44 5.31
C GLY A 240 -10.05 -1.94 5.38
N GLY A 241 -10.58 -1.37 4.32
CA GLY A 241 -10.87 0.06 4.25
C GLY A 241 -12.17 0.37 3.54
N ILE A 242 -12.70 1.57 3.78
CA ILE A 242 -13.80 2.16 3.01
C ILE A 242 -13.70 3.67 3.03
N ASP A 243 -13.82 4.26 1.86
CA ASP A 243 -13.90 5.70 1.67
C ASP A 243 -15.32 6.19 1.90
N VAL A 244 -15.48 7.22 2.74
CA VAL A 244 -16.75 7.92 2.93
C VAL A 244 -16.59 9.38 2.51
N THR A 245 -17.42 9.83 1.57
CA THR A 245 -17.42 11.20 1.07
C THR A 245 -18.78 11.82 1.31
N ALA A 246 -18.81 12.92 2.08
CA ALA A 246 -19.98 13.76 2.27
C ALA A 246 -19.85 15.02 1.39
N THR A 247 -20.86 15.29 0.57
CA THR A 247 -20.89 16.45 -0.33
C THR A 247 -22.22 17.18 -0.25
N GLY A 248 -22.21 18.46 -0.59
CA GLY A 248 -23.43 19.24 -0.70
C GLY A 248 -23.15 20.69 -1.09
N SER A 249 -24.20 21.44 -1.11
CA SER A 249 -24.18 22.90 -1.30
C SER A 249 -24.79 23.62 -0.11
N TYR A 250 -24.42 24.87 0.07
CA TYR A 250 -24.97 25.72 1.12
C TYR A 250 -25.31 27.11 0.59
N ALA A 251 -26.27 27.74 1.23
CA ALA A 251 -26.56 29.14 0.97
C ALA A 251 -25.55 30.04 1.71
N SER A 252 -25.05 31.05 1.03
CA SER A 252 -24.23 32.10 1.62
C SER A 252 -25.09 33.27 2.07
N GLU A 253 -24.59 34.06 3.00
CA GLU A 253 -25.17 35.37 3.36
C GLU A 253 -24.10 36.47 3.28
N ALA A 254 -24.52 37.72 3.14
CA ALA A 254 -23.58 38.84 3.11
C ALA A 254 -22.82 38.96 4.45
N ALA A 255 -21.51 39.13 4.39
CA ALA A 255 -20.71 39.39 5.57
C ALA A 255 -21.08 40.70 6.25
N LYS A 256 -21.37 40.66 7.54
CA LYS A 256 -21.71 41.84 8.35
C LYS A 256 -20.48 42.54 8.90
N ASN A 257 -19.49 41.73 9.27
CA ASN A 257 -18.22 42.21 9.84
C ASN A 257 -17.24 42.59 8.71
N LYS A 258 -16.46 43.64 8.94
CA LYS A 258 -15.48 44.17 7.97
C LYS A 258 -14.05 43.79 8.30
N THR A 259 -13.79 43.28 9.50
CA THR A 259 -12.47 42.78 9.90
C THR A 259 -12.39 41.30 9.65
N ALA A 260 -11.40 40.87 8.88
CA ALA A 260 -11.23 39.47 8.49
C ALA A 260 -9.84 38.93 8.79
N PHE A 261 -9.79 37.68 9.15
CA PHE A 261 -8.55 36.95 9.40
C PHE A 261 -8.54 35.62 8.68
N LYS A 262 -7.35 35.28 8.18
CA LYS A 262 -6.99 33.92 7.80
C LYS A 262 -6.39 33.21 9.00
N ILE A 263 -7.05 32.18 9.49
CA ILE A 263 -6.54 31.29 10.54
C ILE A 263 -5.85 30.11 9.88
N SER A 264 -4.67 29.73 10.39
CA SER A 264 -3.96 28.53 9.94
C SER A 264 -3.55 27.68 11.14
N VAL A 265 -3.97 26.42 11.15
CA VAL A 265 -3.47 25.36 12.01
C VAL A 265 -2.45 24.60 11.21
N LYS A 266 -1.18 24.56 11.64
CA LYS A 266 -0.07 23.96 10.88
C LYS A 266 1.05 23.43 11.78
N GLY A 267 2.06 22.79 11.18
CA GLY A 267 3.20 22.26 11.90
C GLY A 267 2.96 20.91 12.58
N LEU A 268 1.83 20.23 12.28
CA LEU A 268 1.57 18.90 12.78
C LEU A 268 2.45 17.85 12.10
N THR A 269 2.75 16.78 12.82
CA THR A 269 3.59 15.67 12.36
C THR A 269 2.92 14.89 11.22
N GLY A 270 1.60 14.67 11.33
CA GLY A 270 0.87 13.84 10.37
C GLY A 270 1.28 12.37 10.44
N GLY A 271 1.15 11.65 9.32
CA GLY A 271 1.49 10.24 9.20
C GLY A 271 0.45 9.44 8.43
N HIS A 272 0.67 8.14 8.30
CA HIS A 272 -0.27 7.24 7.65
C HIS A 272 -1.53 7.03 8.50
N SER A 273 -2.71 7.14 7.90
CA SER A 273 -4.00 7.08 8.61
C SER A 273 -4.34 5.72 9.23
N GLY A 274 -3.60 4.67 8.88
CA GLY A 274 -3.66 3.35 9.51
C GLY A 274 -2.49 3.16 10.48
N MET A 275 -1.28 3.03 9.95
CA MET A 275 -0.08 2.67 10.73
C MET A 275 0.28 3.66 11.85
N ASP A 276 -0.08 4.94 11.72
CA ASP A 276 0.24 5.95 12.73
C ASP A 276 -0.96 6.43 13.54
N ILE A 277 -2.19 5.93 13.28
CA ILE A 277 -3.42 6.42 13.92
C ILE A 277 -3.40 6.24 15.45
N HIS A 278 -2.70 5.21 15.93
CA HIS A 278 -2.56 4.91 17.35
C HIS A 278 -1.59 5.84 18.09
N ARG A 279 -0.81 6.65 17.37
CA ARG A 279 0.24 7.49 17.99
C ARG A 279 -0.28 8.77 18.61
N GLY A 280 -1.60 9.02 18.57
CA GLY A 280 -2.21 10.20 19.18
C GLY A 280 -1.86 11.53 18.52
N ARG A 281 -1.38 11.52 17.27
CA ARG A 281 -1.04 12.73 16.51
C ARG A 281 -2.27 13.57 16.22
N GLY A 282 -2.11 14.89 16.23
CA GLY A 282 -3.17 15.84 15.95
C GLY A 282 -3.68 15.74 14.52
N ASN A 283 -4.99 15.96 14.34
CA ASN A 283 -5.63 16.12 13.04
C ASN A 283 -6.00 17.60 12.86
N ALA A 284 -5.38 18.27 11.88
CA ALA A 284 -5.56 19.70 11.67
C ALA A 284 -7.02 20.10 11.41
N ASN A 285 -7.80 19.25 10.71
CA ASN A 285 -9.22 19.50 10.46
C ASN A 285 -10.05 19.48 11.73
N LYS A 286 -9.79 18.55 12.64
CA LYS A 286 -10.50 18.47 13.93
C LYS A 286 -10.09 19.60 14.87
N ILE A 287 -8.81 19.98 14.90
CA ILE A 287 -8.30 21.11 15.70
C ILE A 287 -8.89 22.43 15.20
N MET A 288 -8.88 22.65 13.88
CA MET A 288 -9.51 23.82 13.27
C MET A 288 -11.01 23.87 13.59
N ASN A 289 -11.72 22.77 13.42
CA ASN A 289 -13.15 22.73 13.71
C ASN A 289 -13.46 23.01 15.19
N ARG A 290 -12.66 22.47 16.12
CA ARG A 290 -12.78 22.79 17.57
C ARG A 290 -12.61 24.29 17.83
N LEU A 291 -11.60 24.91 17.22
CA LEU A 291 -11.38 26.35 17.31
C LEU A 291 -12.56 27.15 16.79
N LEU A 292 -13.00 26.83 15.55
CA LEU A 292 -14.12 27.54 14.91
C LEU A 292 -15.43 27.39 15.71
N LEU A 293 -15.68 26.23 16.31
CA LEU A 293 -16.85 26.01 17.15
C LEU A 293 -16.81 26.88 18.43
N ASN A 294 -15.65 26.95 19.10
CA ASN A 294 -15.48 27.81 20.28
C ASN A 294 -15.68 29.28 19.92
N LEU A 295 -15.02 29.77 18.87
CA LEU A 295 -15.15 31.15 18.40
C LEU A 295 -16.61 31.49 17.97
N SER A 296 -17.31 30.54 17.35
CA SER A 296 -18.72 30.72 16.95
C SER A 296 -19.65 30.83 18.14
N ASN A 297 -19.38 30.09 19.23
CA ASN A 297 -20.19 30.14 20.45
C ASN A 297 -19.94 31.44 21.25
N ASP A 298 -18.66 31.84 21.36
CA ASP A 298 -18.24 32.93 22.27
C ASP A 298 -18.27 34.32 21.61
N LEU A 299 -17.86 34.38 20.33
CA LEU A 299 -17.71 35.68 19.61
C LEU A 299 -18.63 35.84 18.40
N GLN A 300 -19.44 34.82 18.11
CA GLN A 300 -20.37 34.84 16.98
C GLN A 300 -19.69 35.20 15.63
N ILE A 301 -18.50 34.59 15.38
CA ILE A 301 -17.76 34.76 14.13
C ILE A 301 -18.59 34.32 12.91
N GLU A 302 -18.30 34.90 11.75
CA GLU A 302 -18.82 34.45 10.47
C GLU A 302 -17.70 33.73 9.70
N ILE A 303 -17.96 32.55 9.17
CA ILE A 303 -16.97 31.73 8.44
C ILE A 303 -17.22 31.87 6.94
N ALA A 304 -16.18 32.14 6.16
CA ALA A 304 -16.26 32.24 4.71
C ALA A 304 -15.73 30.97 4.01
N SER A 305 -14.71 30.32 4.56
CA SER A 305 -14.16 29.09 3.99
C SER A 305 -13.43 28.24 5.01
N VAL A 306 -13.35 26.95 4.73
CA VAL A 306 -12.47 25.98 5.42
C VAL A 306 -11.80 25.12 4.36
N ASP A 307 -10.48 24.97 4.43
CA ASP A 307 -9.70 24.13 3.52
C ASP A 307 -8.58 23.44 4.31
N GLY A 308 -8.65 22.10 4.47
CA GLY A 308 -7.66 21.38 5.25
C GLY A 308 -7.52 19.92 4.84
N GLY A 309 -6.30 19.41 5.02
CA GLY A 309 -5.92 18.06 4.63
C GLY A 309 -5.66 17.88 3.14
N SER A 310 -5.35 16.66 2.72
CA SER A 310 -5.04 16.33 1.32
C SER A 310 -5.46 14.90 0.96
N LEU A 311 -4.57 13.93 1.18
CA LEU A 311 -4.78 12.52 0.86
C LEU A 311 -5.63 11.82 1.93
N ARG A 312 -6.48 10.86 1.52
CA ARG A 312 -7.34 10.11 2.44
C ARG A 312 -6.55 9.26 3.44
N ASN A 313 -5.47 8.67 2.98
CA ASN A 313 -4.60 7.83 3.80
C ASN A 313 -3.56 8.60 4.63
N ALA A 314 -3.64 9.93 4.67
CA ALA A 314 -2.75 10.77 5.47
C ALA A 314 -3.51 11.50 6.59
N ILE A 315 -2.96 11.53 7.80
CA ILE A 315 -3.45 12.36 8.91
C ILE A 315 -3.20 13.83 8.54
N PRO A 316 -4.22 14.71 8.51
CA PRO A 316 -4.07 16.09 8.10
C PRO A 316 -3.08 16.89 8.96
N ARG A 317 -2.11 17.52 8.30
CA ARG A 317 -1.07 18.33 8.94
C ARG A 317 -1.40 19.81 9.01
N GLU A 318 -2.30 20.27 8.13
CA GLU A 318 -2.63 21.67 7.96
C GLU A 318 -4.11 21.85 7.68
N SER A 319 -4.69 22.97 8.20
CA SER A 319 -6.03 23.41 7.89
C SER A 319 -6.08 24.95 7.97
N VAL A 320 -6.79 25.57 7.03
CA VAL A 320 -6.93 27.01 6.90
C VAL A 320 -8.41 27.39 6.89
N SER A 321 -8.76 28.50 7.53
CA SER A 321 -10.11 29.07 7.50
C SER A 321 -10.03 30.59 7.36
N ILE A 322 -10.98 31.16 6.60
CA ILE A 322 -11.20 32.62 6.53
C ILE A 322 -12.45 32.95 7.34
N VAL A 323 -12.32 33.89 8.26
CA VAL A 323 -13.41 34.32 9.14
C VAL A 323 -13.52 35.85 9.17
N THR A 324 -14.72 36.35 9.42
CA THR A 324 -14.95 37.75 9.77
C THR A 324 -15.44 37.87 11.19
N ILE A 325 -15.08 38.96 11.84
CA ILE A 325 -15.31 39.18 13.28
C ILE A 325 -15.66 40.62 13.59
N ALA A 326 -16.38 40.82 14.70
CA ALA A 326 -16.75 42.15 15.20
C ALA A 326 -15.67 42.73 16.14
N ASP A 327 -15.11 41.88 17.03
CA ASP A 327 -14.11 42.27 18.04
C ASP A 327 -12.76 41.56 17.80
N ALA A 328 -11.83 42.28 17.15
CA ALA A 328 -10.50 41.79 16.84
C ALA A 328 -9.65 41.53 18.08
N ASN A 329 -9.84 42.26 19.17
CA ASN A 329 -9.03 42.09 20.38
C ASN A 329 -9.44 40.83 21.13
N ALA A 330 -10.73 40.62 21.34
CA ALA A 330 -11.27 39.41 21.94
C ALA A 330 -10.88 38.17 21.11
N PHE A 331 -10.98 38.27 19.79
CA PHE A 331 -10.58 37.19 18.86
C PHE A 331 -9.10 36.83 19.02
N LYS A 332 -8.19 37.80 18.92
CA LYS A 332 -6.75 37.57 19.07
C LYS A 332 -6.40 36.91 20.41
N LYS A 333 -7.06 37.35 21.48
CA LYS A 333 -6.89 36.75 22.80
C LYS A 333 -7.33 35.28 22.82
N GLN A 334 -8.50 34.95 22.30
CA GLN A 334 -8.98 33.56 22.25
C GLN A 334 -8.10 32.67 21.38
N ILE A 335 -7.57 33.15 20.25
CA ILE A 335 -6.61 32.39 19.43
C ILE A 335 -5.36 32.03 20.24
N GLN A 336 -4.77 33.01 20.97
CA GLN A 336 -3.58 32.77 21.80
C GLN A 336 -3.84 31.77 22.94
N GLU A 337 -5.00 31.88 23.58
CA GLU A 337 -5.39 30.93 24.65
C GLU A 337 -5.61 29.53 24.09
N PHE A 338 -6.30 29.40 22.94
CA PHE A 338 -6.52 28.13 22.27
C PHE A 338 -5.20 27.50 21.81
N GLU A 339 -4.31 28.29 21.18
CA GLU A 339 -2.99 27.79 20.76
C GLU A 339 -2.21 27.23 21.93
N LYS A 340 -2.17 27.94 23.09
CA LYS A 340 -1.50 27.47 24.30
C LYS A 340 -2.07 26.13 24.77
N ILE A 341 -3.40 25.96 24.73
CA ILE A 341 -4.06 24.72 25.15
C ILE A 341 -3.68 23.58 24.21
N VAL A 342 -3.85 23.73 22.90
CA VAL A 342 -3.59 22.62 21.96
C VAL A 342 -2.12 22.27 21.84
N LYS A 343 -1.20 23.23 22.01
CA LYS A 343 0.24 22.95 22.13
C LYS A 343 0.56 22.10 23.35
N ALA A 344 -0.05 22.36 24.49
CA ALA A 344 0.14 21.57 25.68
C ALA A 344 -0.43 20.14 25.52
N GLU A 345 -1.57 19.99 24.88
CA GLU A 345 -2.20 18.70 24.61
C GLU A 345 -1.35 17.82 23.65
N HIS A 346 -0.66 18.43 22.70
CA HIS A 346 0.07 17.74 21.63
C HIS A 346 1.60 17.89 21.69
N ILE A 347 2.14 18.35 22.82
CA ILE A 347 3.58 18.65 22.95
C ILE A 347 4.49 17.46 22.57
N THR A 348 4.07 16.25 22.89
CA THR A 348 4.84 15.03 22.63
C THR A 348 4.71 14.56 21.17
N THR A 349 3.53 14.69 20.57
CA THR A 349 3.23 14.13 19.25
C THR A 349 3.43 15.13 18.10
N ASP A 350 3.21 16.41 18.40
CA ASP A 350 3.22 17.50 17.41
C ASP A 350 3.93 18.75 17.95
N PRO A 351 5.23 18.67 18.30
CA PRO A 351 5.94 19.76 19.01
C PRO A 351 6.02 21.06 18.21
N ASN A 352 5.84 21.00 16.88
CA ASN A 352 5.88 22.16 15.99
C ASN A 352 4.47 22.73 15.68
N LEU A 353 3.41 22.22 16.33
CA LEU A 353 2.05 22.70 16.13
C LEU A 353 1.97 24.21 16.46
N VAL A 354 1.40 24.97 15.54
CA VAL A 354 1.13 26.40 15.72
C VAL A 354 -0.25 26.76 15.16
N VAL A 355 -0.89 27.75 15.79
CA VAL A 355 -2.11 28.39 15.29
C VAL A 355 -1.77 29.85 14.99
N THR A 356 -1.77 30.21 13.72
CA THR A 356 -1.43 31.57 13.28
C THR A 356 -2.64 32.27 12.70
N ILE A 357 -2.63 33.60 12.79
CA ILE A 357 -3.60 34.48 12.14
C ILE A 357 -2.88 35.51 11.29
N GLU A 358 -3.46 35.81 10.15
CA GLU A 358 -2.98 36.81 9.21
C GLU A 358 -4.17 37.71 8.83
N ASP A 359 -3.97 39.04 8.78
CA ASP A 359 -4.99 39.93 8.26
C ASP A 359 -5.25 39.58 6.78
N THR A 360 -6.50 39.59 6.38
CA THR A 360 -6.88 39.31 4.98
C THR A 360 -7.98 40.23 4.51
N GLU A 361 -8.21 40.30 3.22
CA GLU A 361 -9.34 41.02 2.63
C GLU A 361 -10.66 40.41 3.12
N ALA A 362 -11.59 41.28 3.52
CA ALA A 362 -12.87 40.82 4.03
C ALA A 362 -13.70 40.19 2.91
N PRO A 363 -14.13 38.93 3.04
CA PRO A 363 -14.99 38.27 2.08
C PRO A 363 -16.35 38.99 2.02
N THR A 364 -16.95 39.02 0.84
CA THR A 364 -18.31 39.59 0.67
C THR A 364 -19.41 38.64 1.12
N GLN A 365 -19.10 37.31 1.11
CA GLN A 365 -20.03 36.23 1.44
C GLN A 365 -19.44 35.34 2.54
N VAL A 366 -20.31 34.87 3.43
CA VAL A 366 -20.01 33.95 4.52
C VAL A 366 -21.05 32.83 4.55
N PHE A 367 -20.81 31.78 5.29
CA PHE A 367 -21.79 30.72 5.51
C PHE A 367 -23.05 31.32 6.17
N ASN A 368 -24.23 30.87 5.74
CA ASN A 368 -25.42 31.22 6.54
C ASN A 368 -25.34 30.55 7.91
N LYS A 369 -26.03 31.12 8.89
CA LYS A 369 -25.92 30.68 10.30
C LYS A 369 -26.35 29.23 10.53
N ASP A 370 -27.38 28.75 9.84
CA ASP A 370 -27.87 27.37 9.99
C ASP A 370 -26.85 26.37 9.48
N PHE A 371 -26.27 26.62 8.30
CA PHE A 371 -25.22 25.78 7.73
C PHE A 371 -23.95 25.79 8.60
N GLN A 372 -23.49 26.97 9.03
CA GLN A 372 -22.33 27.08 9.93
C GLN A 372 -22.56 26.28 11.21
N TYR A 373 -23.73 26.41 11.82
CA TYR A 373 -24.09 25.65 13.03
C TYR A 373 -24.04 24.15 12.82
N LYS A 374 -24.64 23.65 11.74
CA LYS A 374 -24.71 22.23 11.40
C LYS A 374 -23.33 21.69 11.00
N LEU A 375 -22.58 22.39 10.15
CA LEU A 375 -21.25 22.00 9.68
C LEU A 375 -20.29 21.74 10.85
N LEU A 376 -20.15 22.72 11.74
CA LEU A 376 -19.20 22.62 12.85
C LEU A 376 -19.55 21.45 13.79
N ARG A 377 -20.84 21.19 14.02
CA ARG A 377 -21.30 20.09 14.87
C ARG A 377 -21.18 18.74 14.20
N SER A 378 -21.46 18.65 12.90
CA SER A 378 -21.30 17.40 12.16
C SER A 378 -19.83 16.97 12.09
N ILE A 379 -18.91 17.90 11.81
CA ILE A 379 -17.48 17.59 11.84
C ILE A 379 -17.01 17.24 13.27
N TYR A 380 -17.59 17.91 14.29
CA TYR A 380 -17.23 17.62 15.69
C TYR A 380 -17.70 16.22 16.11
N ALA A 381 -18.95 15.87 15.77
CA ALA A 381 -19.57 14.59 16.09
C ALA A 381 -19.00 13.41 15.26
N CYS A 382 -18.45 13.69 14.07
CA CYS A 382 -17.87 12.66 13.24
C CYS A 382 -16.74 11.94 13.98
N PRO A 383 -16.80 10.59 14.14
CA PRO A 383 -15.76 9.81 14.76
C PRO A 383 -14.40 10.05 14.09
N TYR A 384 -13.34 10.11 14.91
CA TYR A 384 -11.96 10.30 14.45
C TYR A 384 -10.98 9.56 15.35
N GLY A 385 -9.91 9.04 14.76
CA GLY A 385 -8.90 8.30 15.49
C GLY A 385 -9.33 6.86 15.75
N ILE A 386 -8.88 6.30 16.87
CA ILE A 386 -9.22 4.94 17.29
C ILE A 386 -10.70 4.90 17.68
N TYR A 387 -11.45 4.03 17.02
CA TYR A 387 -12.83 3.73 17.38
C TYR A 387 -12.92 2.51 18.30
N ARG A 388 -12.13 1.47 18.02
CA ARG A 388 -12.01 0.28 18.85
C ARG A 388 -10.59 -0.32 18.80
N MET A 389 -10.12 -0.79 19.95
CA MET A 389 -8.92 -1.62 20.05
C MET A 389 -9.29 -3.10 19.92
N SER A 390 -8.38 -3.92 19.39
CA SER A 390 -8.60 -5.37 19.33
C SER A 390 -8.65 -5.97 20.73
N PRO A 391 -9.66 -6.81 21.04
CA PRO A 391 -9.66 -7.55 22.28
C PRO A 391 -8.71 -8.76 22.26
N ASP A 392 -8.32 -9.23 21.08
CA ASP A 392 -7.56 -10.47 20.88
C ASP A 392 -6.06 -10.22 20.75
N ILE A 393 -5.65 -9.03 20.28
CA ILE A 393 -4.23 -8.66 20.09
C ILE A 393 -3.97 -7.34 20.83
N SER A 394 -3.13 -7.43 21.86
CA SER A 394 -2.76 -6.25 22.66
C SER A 394 -2.07 -5.18 21.82
N GLY A 395 -2.52 -3.93 21.95
CA GLY A 395 -1.94 -2.78 21.25
C GLY A 395 -2.39 -2.60 19.80
N LEU A 396 -3.14 -3.56 19.23
CA LEU A 396 -3.66 -3.46 17.87
C LEU A 396 -4.91 -2.56 17.84
N VAL A 397 -4.91 -1.56 16.94
CA VAL A 397 -6.13 -0.85 16.56
C VAL A 397 -6.97 -1.77 15.68
N GLN A 398 -8.21 -2.06 16.07
CA GLN A 398 -9.13 -2.86 15.28
C GLN A 398 -9.90 -2.00 14.27
N THR A 399 -10.44 -0.87 14.74
CA THR A 399 -11.29 0.01 13.93
C THR A 399 -10.90 1.48 14.17
N SER A 400 -10.77 2.24 13.10
CA SER A 400 -10.42 3.67 13.15
C SER A 400 -11.03 4.45 11.99
N ASN A 401 -11.07 5.78 12.14
CA ASN A 401 -11.42 6.70 11.07
C ASN A 401 -10.47 7.90 11.01
N ASN A 402 -10.17 8.35 9.82
CA ASN A 402 -9.44 9.59 9.55
C ASN A 402 -10.33 10.60 8.82
N VAL A 403 -10.58 11.76 9.44
CA VAL A 403 -11.22 12.92 8.76
C VAL A 403 -10.13 13.61 7.94
N ALA A 404 -9.92 13.10 6.72
CA ALA A 404 -8.74 13.35 5.91
C ALA A 404 -8.76 14.69 5.18
N ARG A 405 -9.90 15.06 4.61
CA ARG A 405 -10.03 16.25 3.78
C ARG A 405 -11.31 16.99 4.11
N VAL A 406 -11.22 18.30 4.33
CA VAL A 406 -12.37 19.20 4.51
C VAL A 406 -12.19 20.37 3.55
N ILE A 407 -13.10 20.53 2.61
CA ILE A 407 -13.18 21.68 1.70
C ILE A 407 -14.58 22.25 1.80
N VAL A 408 -14.70 23.51 2.21
CA VAL A 408 -15.96 24.25 2.29
C VAL A 408 -15.73 25.66 1.77
N LYS A 409 -16.13 25.92 0.54
CA LYS A 409 -15.96 27.20 -0.13
C LYS A 409 -16.86 27.30 -1.36
N ASP A 410 -17.10 28.51 -1.84
CA ASP A 410 -17.78 28.78 -3.10
C ASP A 410 -19.19 28.12 -3.20
N GLY A 411 -19.94 28.12 -2.08
CA GLY A 411 -21.29 27.56 -2.02
C GLY A 411 -21.36 26.02 -1.98
N THR A 412 -20.22 25.33 -1.93
CA THR A 412 -20.15 23.86 -1.91
C THR A 412 -19.27 23.34 -0.79
N TYR A 413 -19.49 22.09 -0.39
CA TYR A 413 -18.61 21.41 0.55
C TYR A 413 -18.35 19.97 0.18
N GLN A 414 -17.16 19.50 0.57
CA GLN A 414 -16.76 18.10 0.49
C GLN A 414 -15.96 17.74 1.74
N ILE A 415 -16.37 16.68 2.42
CA ILE A 415 -15.67 16.09 3.56
C ILE A 415 -15.36 14.65 3.21
N GLN A 416 -14.09 14.26 3.36
CA GLN A 416 -13.62 12.92 2.99
C GLN A 416 -13.02 12.24 4.21
N CYS A 417 -13.51 11.04 4.48
CA CYS A 417 -13.02 10.14 5.52
C CYS A 417 -12.47 8.85 4.91
N LEU A 418 -11.51 8.23 5.60
CA LEU A 418 -11.09 6.85 5.36
C LEU A 418 -11.26 6.07 6.65
N THR A 419 -12.15 5.10 6.62
CA THR A 419 -12.40 4.16 7.71
C THR A 419 -11.63 2.87 7.48
N ARG A 420 -11.03 2.33 8.54
CA ARG A 420 -10.29 1.06 8.52
C ARG A 420 -10.78 0.14 9.62
N SER A 421 -10.86 -1.16 9.32
CA SER A 421 -11.10 -2.20 10.34
C SER A 421 -10.61 -3.56 9.86
N SER A 422 -10.08 -4.38 10.77
CA SER A 422 -9.82 -5.80 10.52
C SER A 422 -11.09 -6.66 10.63
N VAL A 423 -12.22 -6.07 11.05
CA VAL A 423 -13.54 -6.71 11.17
C VAL A 423 -14.53 -5.97 10.27
N ASP A 424 -14.97 -6.61 9.18
CA ASP A 424 -15.79 -5.95 8.16
C ASP A 424 -17.12 -5.37 8.67
N SER A 425 -17.79 -6.09 9.59
CA SER A 425 -19.04 -5.58 10.19
C SER A 425 -18.83 -4.29 10.98
N GLU A 426 -17.70 -4.15 11.67
CA GLU A 426 -17.36 -2.90 12.39
C GLU A 426 -16.93 -1.77 11.47
N LYS A 427 -16.28 -2.11 10.33
CA LYS A 427 -16.00 -1.13 9.26
C LYS A 427 -17.30 -0.48 8.78
N ILE A 428 -18.33 -1.30 8.57
CA ILE A 428 -19.65 -0.83 8.12
C ILE A 428 -20.38 -0.08 9.23
N ASP A 429 -20.32 -0.54 10.49
CA ASP A 429 -20.91 0.17 11.62
C ASP A 429 -20.33 1.59 11.77
N LEU A 430 -19.00 1.72 11.72
CA LEU A 430 -18.35 3.03 11.77
C LEU A 430 -18.68 3.90 10.54
N GLN A 431 -18.79 3.30 9.36
CA GLN A 431 -19.26 4.00 8.14
C GLN A 431 -20.68 4.54 8.34
N HIS A 432 -21.59 3.80 9.00
CA HIS A 432 -22.94 4.26 9.34
C HIS A 432 -22.89 5.43 10.34
N ALA A 433 -22.03 5.39 11.35
CA ALA A 433 -21.88 6.48 12.32
C ALA A 433 -21.39 7.78 11.64
N ILE A 434 -20.45 7.68 10.70
CA ILE A 434 -19.97 8.83 9.91
C ILE A 434 -21.09 9.36 9.01
N THR A 435 -21.81 8.45 8.34
CA THR A 435 -22.95 8.80 7.49
C THR A 435 -23.99 9.59 8.29
N ALA A 436 -24.42 9.07 9.45
CA ALA A 436 -25.40 9.73 10.31
C ALA A 436 -24.96 11.14 10.75
N ALA A 437 -23.66 11.32 11.08
CA ALA A 437 -23.13 12.62 11.47
C ALA A 437 -23.25 13.66 10.34
N PHE A 438 -23.05 13.26 9.08
CA PHE A 438 -23.14 14.17 7.93
C PHE A 438 -24.53 14.26 7.29
N GLU A 439 -25.39 13.28 7.49
CA GLU A 439 -26.82 13.41 7.14
C GLU A 439 -27.51 14.51 7.96
N LEU A 440 -27.10 14.74 9.21
CA LEU A 440 -27.56 15.87 10.02
C LEU A 440 -27.18 17.24 9.41
N LEU A 441 -26.11 17.28 8.60
CA LEU A 441 -25.75 18.45 7.80
C LEU A 441 -26.60 18.61 6.52
N GLY A 442 -27.30 17.53 6.12
CA GLY A 442 -28.00 17.45 4.83
C GLY A 442 -27.08 17.01 3.69
N ALA A 443 -25.97 16.35 3.97
CA ALA A 443 -25.02 15.91 2.96
C ALA A 443 -25.52 14.72 2.13
N GLN A 444 -25.11 14.69 0.87
CA GLN A 444 -25.15 13.48 0.06
C GLN A 444 -23.91 12.63 0.39
N ILE A 445 -24.12 11.38 0.77
CA ILE A 445 -23.06 10.47 1.16
C ILE A 445 -22.76 9.49 0.02
N LYS A 446 -21.48 9.35 -0.31
CA LYS A 446 -20.99 8.34 -1.22
C LYS A 446 -19.91 7.51 -0.53
N SER A 447 -20.13 6.20 -0.44
CA SER A 447 -19.12 5.23 0.01
C SER A 447 -18.61 4.44 -1.19
N ASN A 448 -17.28 4.30 -1.28
CA ASN A 448 -16.61 3.58 -2.38
C ASN A 448 -15.23 3.06 -1.94
N GLY A 449 -14.53 2.34 -2.82
CA GLY A 449 -13.19 1.82 -2.54
C GLY A 449 -13.17 0.86 -1.35
N SER A 450 -14.29 0.14 -1.09
CA SER A 450 -14.33 -0.82 0.00
C SER A 450 -13.53 -2.07 -0.36
N TYR A 451 -12.63 -2.46 0.54
CA TYR A 451 -11.95 -3.75 0.50
C TYR A 451 -12.01 -4.41 1.88
N PRO A 452 -12.01 -5.76 1.93
CA PRO A 452 -12.19 -6.51 3.18
C PRO A 452 -10.96 -6.45 4.07
N GLY A 453 -11.16 -6.64 5.37
CA GLY A 453 -10.12 -6.91 6.34
C GLY A 453 -9.77 -8.39 6.42
N TRP A 454 -8.64 -8.67 7.01
CA TRP A 454 -8.24 -10.01 7.41
C TRP A 454 -8.30 -10.10 8.94
N THR A 455 -9.38 -10.71 9.44
CA THR A 455 -9.60 -10.85 10.88
C THR A 455 -8.54 -11.77 11.48
N PRO A 456 -7.77 -11.30 12.47
CA PRO A 456 -6.75 -12.11 13.12
C PRO A 456 -7.32 -13.37 13.77
N LYS A 457 -6.61 -14.51 13.58
CA LYS A 457 -6.93 -15.79 14.22
C LYS A 457 -5.69 -16.34 14.96
N PRO A 458 -5.35 -15.83 16.16
CA PRO A 458 -4.10 -16.22 16.86
C PRO A 458 -4.01 -17.72 17.19
N SER A 459 -5.16 -18.40 17.30
CA SER A 459 -5.24 -19.82 17.59
C SER A 459 -5.16 -20.74 16.36
N ALA A 460 -4.96 -20.19 15.15
CA ALA A 460 -4.87 -21.00 13.94
C ALA A 460 -3.64 -21.94 14.00
N PRO A 461 -3.78 -23.20 13.54
CA PRO A 461 -2.71 -24.20 13.58
C PRO A 461 -1.41 -23.73 12.94
N ILE A 462 -1.48 -23.02 11.81
CA ILE A 462 -0.27 -22.51 11.13
C ILE A 462 0.44 -21.45 11.98
N VAL A 463 -0.29 -20.62 12.72
CA VAL A 463 0.29 -19.58 13.60
C VAL A 463 1.07 -20.26 14.73
N LYS A 464 0.45 -21.27 15.37
CA LYS A 464 1.13 -22.04 16.41
C LYS A 464 2.38 -22.75 15.89
N LEU A 465 2.28 -23.42 14.73
CA LEU A 465 3.39 -24.13 14.11
C LEU A 465 4.58 -23.19 13.88
N MET A 466 4.32 -22.03 13.26
CA MET A 466 5.38 -21.09 12.91
C MET A 466 5.94 -20.35 14.14
N SER A 467 5.11 -20.04 15.13
CA SER A 467 5.59 -19.46 16.40
C SER A 467 6.48 -20.42 17.17
N ASP A 468 6.07 -21.69 17.29
CA ASP A 468 6.87 -22.71 17.97
C ASP A 468 8.21 -22.95 17.23
N LEU A 469 8.18 -23.03 15.90
CA LEU A 469 9.38 -23.15 15.06
C LEU A 469 10.32 -21.94 15.22
N TYR A 470 9.77 -20.73 15.24
CA TYR A 470 10.56 -19.52 15.41
C TYR A 470 11.29 -19.52 16.77
N LYS A 471 10.56 -19.87 17.83
CA LYS A 471 11.13 -20.01 19.18
C LYS A 471 12.20 -21.08 19.27
N GLU A 472 11.95 -22.25 18.68
CA GLU A 472 12.92 -23.36 18.63
C GLU A 472 14.21 -22.95 17.91
N ARG A 473 14.08 -22.25 16.78
CA ARG A 473 15.21 -21.93 15.90
C ARG A 473 16.04 -20.75 16.39
N TYR A 474 15.39 -19.73 16.94
CA TYR A 474 16.04 -18.46 17.28
C TYR A 474 16.13 -18.18 18.78
N ASN A 475 15.59 -19.06 19.62
CA ASN A 475 15.49 -18.89 21.07
C ASN A 475 14.85 -17.53 21.46
N ALA A 476 13.87 -17.10 20.67
CA ALA A 476 13.11 -15.86 20.80
C ALA A 476 11.66 -16.07 20.42
N GLU A 477 10.74 -15.31 21.01
CA GLU A 477 9.34 -15.34 20.60
C GLU A 477 9.16 -14.50 19.32
N ALA A 478 8.41 -15.04 18.35
CA ALA A 478 7.97 -14.24 17.22
C ALA A 478 6.90 -13.23 17.67
N LYS A 479 6.93 -12.05 17.13
CA LYS A 479 5.89 -11.05 17.33
C LYS A 479 4.68 -11.40 16.45
N VAL A 480 3.69 -12.07 17.02
CA VAL A 480 2.42 -12.34 16.35
C VAL A 480 1.59 -11.07 16.37
N SER A 481 1.34 -10.49 15.21
CA SER A 481 0.69 -9.18 15.09
C SER A 481 -0.31 -9.11 13.93
N ALA A 482 -0.95 -7.97 13.79
CA ALA A 482 -1.73 -7.61 12.61
C ALA A 482 -1.45 -6.14 12.26
N CYS A 483 -1.42 -5.81 10.99
CA CYS A 483 -1.20 -4.44 10.57
C CYS A 483 -2.54 -3.68 10.45
N HIS A 484 -2.52 -2.38 10.76
CA HIS A 484 -3.70 -1.54 10.57
C HIS A 484 -3.66 -0.81 9.19
N ALA A 485 -3.18 -1.55 8.18
CA ALA A 485 -3.17 -1.19 6.76
C ALA A 485 -3.74 -2.36 5.94
N GLY A 486 -3.87 -2.22 4.63
CA GLY A 486 -4.32 -3.32 3.77
C GLY A 486 -3.20 -4.31 3.48
N LEU A 487 -3.55 -5.57 3.31
CA LEU A 487 -2.73 -6.64 2.71
C LEU A 487 -3.65 -7.49 1.83
N GLU A 488 -3.11 -8.09 0.78
CA GLU A 488 -3.87 -8.91 -0.15
C GLU A 488 -4.55 -10.12 0.52
N CYS A 489 -4.00 -10.63 1.62
CA CYS A 489 -4.59 -11.71 2.41
C CYS A 489 -6.06 -11.44 2.81
N GLY A 490 -6.41 -10.18 3.12
CA GLY A 490 -7.79 -9.81 3.42
C GLY A 490 -8.73 -10.04 2.25
N ILE A 491 -8.27 -9.68 1.06
CA ILE A 491 -9.04 -9.82 -0.19
C ILE A 491 -9.08 -11.29 -0.63
N LEU A 492 -7.93 -11.97 -0.64
CA LEU A 492 -7.81 -13.37 -1.04
C LEU A 492 -8.66 -14.29 -0.15
N GLY A 493 -8.75 -13.97 1.15
CA GLY A 493 -9.57 -14.69 2.12
C GLY A 493 -11.07 -14.69 1.81
N THR A 494 -11.59 -13.72 1.04
CA THR A 494 -12.99 -13.73 0.60
C THR A 494 -13.32 -14.86 -0.37
N ASN A 495 -12.36 -15.20 -1.24
CA ASN A 495 -12.53 -16.28 -2.21
C ASN A 495 -12.04 -17.64 -1.68
N TYR A 496 -11.27 -17.63 -0.58
CA TYR A 496 -10.71 -18.82 0.07
C TYR A 496 -10.91 -18.76 1.60
N PRO A 497 -12.18 -18.77 2.11
CA PRO A 497 -12.49 -18.50 3.53
C PRO A 497 -11.94 -19.55 4.50
N ASP A 498 -11.72 -20.76 4.02
CA ASP A 498 -11.20 -21.89 4.82
C ASP A 498 -9.67 -22.00 4.78
N MET A 499 -9.00 -21.15 3.98
CA MET A 499 -7.54 -21.15 3.86
C MET A 499 -6.91 -20.47 5.08
N GLU A 500 -6.03 -21.18 5.78
CA GLU A 500 -5.22 -20.59 6.83
C GLU A 500 -4.13 -19.72 6.19
N MET A 501 -4.01 -18.48 6.64
CA MET A 501 -3.06 -17.52 6.07
C MET A 501 -2.14 -16.98 7.16
N ILE A 502 -0.88 -16.73 6.78
CA ILE A 502 0.11 -16.06 7.62
C ILE A 502 1.10 -15.32 6.70
N SER A 503 1.49 -14.12 7.10
CA SER A 503 2.49 -13.34 6.39
C SER A 503 3.76 -13.18 7.22
N PHE A 504 4.91 -13.29 6.56
CA PHE A 504 6.24 -13.08 7.15
C PHE A 504 7.24 -12.73 6.04
N GLY A 505 8.38 -12.18 6.41
CA GLY A 505 9.38 -11.75 5.43
C GLY A 505 10.70 -11.34 6.07
N PRO A 506 11.65 -10.83 5.28
CA PRO A 506 12.91 -10.27 5.78
C PRO A 506 12.76 -8.80 6.19
N ASN A 507 13.79 -8.26 6.85
CA ASN A 507 13.86 -6.84 7.16
C ASN A 507 14.03 -6.01 5.90
N ILE A 508 12.98 -5.28 5.52
CA ILE A 508 12.97 -4.24 4.50
C ILE A 508 12.76 -2.90 5.22
N LYS A 509 13.52 -1.89 4.88
CA LYS A 509 13.39 -0.56 5.50
C LYS A 509 13.36 0.50 4.42
N GLY A 510 12.49 1.50 4.65
CA GLY A 510 12.32 2.59 3.70
C GLY A 510 11.59 2.18 2.42
N ALA A 511 10.78 1.13 2.45
CA ALA A 511 9.88 0.78 1.35
C ALA A 511 9.13 2.00 0.83
N HIS A 512 8.76 2.01 -0.45
CA HIS A 512 8.10 3.12 -1.15
C HIS A 512 8.93 4.41 -1.27
N SER A 513 10.23 4.33 -1.01
CA SER A 513 11.14 5.47 -1.15
C SER A 513 12.48 5.08 -1.78
N PRO A 514 13.27 6.05 -2.31
CA PRO A 514 14.62 5.77 -2.80
C PRO A 514 15.63 5.34 -1.71
N ASP A 515 15.24 5.35 -0.45
CA ASP A 515 16.02 4.84 0.68
C ASP A 515 15.72 3.36 0.99
N GLU A 516 14.89 2.72 0.19
CA GLU A 516 14.54 1.31 0.31
C GLU A 516 15.79 0.42 0.31
N ARG A 517 15.83 -0.50 1.27
CA ARG A 517 16.92 -1.45 1.44
C ARG A 517 16.45 -2.72 2.11
N VAL A 518 17.06 -3.85 1.75
CA VAL A 518 16.80 -5.16 2.37
C VAL A 518 18.06 -5.68 3.04
N GLN A 519 17.91 -6.24 4.25
CA GLN A 519 19.03 -6.72 5.06
C GLN A 519 19.44 -8.13 4.67
N ILE A 520 20.73 -8.33 4.31
CA ILE A 520 21.25 -9.59 3.79
C ILE A 520 21.17 -10.72 4.84
N SER A 521 21.59 -10.46 6.07
CA SER A 521 21.52 -11.46 7.16
C SER A 521 20.07 -11.82 7.52
N SER A 522 19.16 -10.87 7.42
CA SER A 522 17.72 -11.11 7.62
C SER A 522 17.12 -11.96 6.49
N VAL A 523 17.52 -11.76 5.25
CA VAL A 523 17.12 -12.61 4.12
C VAL A 523 17.58 -14.06 4.35
N GLN A 524 18.78 -14.27 4.86
CA GLN A 524 19.29 -15.63 5.20
C GLN A 524 18.45 -16.26 6.32
N LYS A 525 18.11 -15.48 7.35
CA LYS A 525 17.24 -15.89 8.46
C LYS A 525 15.86 -16.30 7.95
N TYR A 526 15.21 -15.40 7.21
CA TYR A 526 13.90 -15.60 6.59
C TYR A 526 13.89 -16.84 5.67
N TRP A 527 14.87 -16.99 4.79
CA TRP A 527 14.98 -18.15 3.90
C TRP A 527 15.04 -19.46 4.66
N GLY A 528 15.90 -19.55 5.65
CA GLY A 528 16.01 -20.74 6.50
C GLY A 528 14.70 -21.05 7.24
N PHE A 529 13.98 -20.03 7.69
CA PHE A 529 12.68 -20.17 8.35
C PHE A 529 11.59 -20.66 7.38
N LEU A 530 11.54 -20.11 6.16
CA LEU A 530 10.63 -20.57 5.10
C LEU A 530 10.85 -22.04 4.76
N LEU A 531 12.10 -22.46 4.55
CA LEU A 531 12.42 -23.84 4.20
C LEU A 531 11.98 -24.82 5.29
N GLU A 532 12.25 -24.50 6.55
CA GLU A 532 11.89 -25.37 7.66
C GLU A 532 10.38 -25.39 7.92
N THR A 533 9.69 -24.26 7.69
CA THR A 533 8.23 -24.21 7.71
C THR A 533 7.63 -25.18 6.69
N LEU A 534 8.14 -25.20 5.45
CA LEU A 534 7.66 -26.13 4.41
C LEU A 534 7.84 -27.59 4.79
N VAL A 535 8.95 -27.95 5.45
CA VAL A 535 9.18 -29.32 5.95
C VAL A 535 8.21 -29.71 7.05
N ARG A 536 7.76 -28.74 7.87
CA ARG A 536 6.84 -28.99 9.00
C ARG A 536 5.36 -28.87 8.67
N ILE A 537 5.01 -28.52 7.44
CA ILE A 537 3.60 -28.49 7.01
C ILE A 537 2.89 -29.78 7.37
N PRO A 538 1.68 -29.76 7.95
CA PRO A 538 0.99 -30.95 8.44
C PRO A 538 0.62 -31.93 7.31
N LYS A 539 0.40 -33.18 7.67
CA LYS A 539 -0.20 -34.18 6.77
C LYS A 539 -1.67 -33.88 6.54
N LYS A 540 -2.18 -34.36 5.41
CA LYS A 540 -3.62 -34.27 5.05
C LYS A 540 -4.48 -35.02 6.03
#